data_77d22cc05b931f89a6bb700887b8b1e4
#
_entry.id   77d22cc05b931f89a6bb700887b8b1e4
#
_cell.length_a   1.000
_cell.length_b   1.000
_cell.length_c   1.000
_cell.angle_alpha   90.00
_cell.angle_beta   90.00
_cell.angle_gamma   90.00
#
_symmetry.space_group_name_H-M   'P 1'
#
loop_
_entity.id
_entity.type
_entity.pdbx_description
1 polymer ?
#
loop_
_entity_poly.entity_id
_entity_poly.type
_entity_poly.pdbx_seq_one_letter_code
_entity_poly.pdbx_strand_id
1 'polypeptide(L)'
;MKQNLDIHKTSNFSVLSISYEKADAETRGKFAFFDENVKEFVRRISEKQLGDAFVVSTCNRTEIYTTTLNYIFIVEEYCKLIGVHLLDFMRFATVLNREDALNHLFRVAGGLESQIIGDFEIIGQIKNAYNRFKRE
;
A
#
# COMPACT_ATOMS: atom_id res chain seq x y z
N MET A 1 -0.67 -10.99 -22.25
CA MET A 1 -1.30 -9.72 -22.61
C MET A 1 -1.18 -8.74 -21.46
N LYS A 2 -0.73 -7.57 -21.75
CA LYS A 2 -0.55 -6.58 -20.73
C LYS A 2 -1.91 -5.99 -20.32
N GLN A 3 -2.30 -6.20 -19.09
CA GLN A 3 -3.53 -5.63 -18.61
C GLN A 3 -3.29 -4.23 -18.09
N ASN A 4 -4.10 -3.31 -18.55
CA ASN A 4 -4.14 -1.99 -17.97
C ASN A 4 -4.89 -2.06 -16.64
N LEU A 5 -4.55 -1.14 -15.72
CA LEU A 5 -5.33 -1.01 -14.52
C LEU A 5 -6.76 -0.64 -14.93
N ASP A 6 -7.66 -1.60 -14.74
CA ASP A 6 -9.05 -1.44 -15.11
C ASP A 6 -9.70 -0.41 -14.19
N ILE A 7 -10.55 0.44 -14.76
CA ILE A 7 -11.30 1.41 -13.98
C ILE A 7 -12.18 0.74 -12.90
N HIS A 8 -12.65 -0.48 -13.18
CA HIS A 8 -13.39 -1.26 -12.19
C HIS A 8 -12.52 -1.73 -11.04
N LYS A 9 -11.23 -2.00 -11.29
CA LYS A 9 -10.27 -2.34 -10.22
C LYS A 9 -9.97 -1.14 -9.35
N THR A 10 -9.93 0.07 -9.93
CA THR A 10 -9.67 1.28 -9.15
C THR A 10 -10.83 1.61 -8.21
N SER A 11 -12.04 1.10 -8.46
CA SER A 11 -13.17 1.31 -7.54
C SER A 11 -12.93 0.68 -6.18
N ASN A 12 -12.05 -0.33 -6.10
CA ASN A 12 -11.71 -1.00 -4.85
C ASN A 12 -10.33 -0.57 -4.32
N PHE A 13 -9.71 0.40 -4.97
CA PHE A 13 -8.39 0.85 -4.58
C PHE A 13 -8.45 1.52 -3.21
N SER A 14 -7.52 1.12 -2.34
CA SER A 14 -7.46 1.65 -0.97
C SER A 14 -6.01 1.84 -0.58
N VAL A 15 -5.77 2.82 0.28
CA VAL A 15 -4.50 2.98 0.96
C VAL A 15 -4.73 3.08 2.46
N LEU A 16 -3.89 2.38 3.20
CA LEU A 16 -3.82 2.47 4.66
C LEU A 16 -2.48 3.08 4.98
N SER A 17 -2.50 4.27 5.56
CA SER A 17 -1.30 5.09 5.73
C SER A 17 -1.06 5.41 7.20
N ILE A 18 0.16 5.11 7.65
CA ILE A 18 0.66 5.60 8.93
C ILE A 18 1.75 6.62 8.60
N SER A 19 1.49 7.89 8.89
CA SER A 19 2.36 8.97 8.49
C SER A 19 2.73 9.87 9.66
N TYR A 20 3.68 10.76 9.41
CA TYR A 20 4.14 11.73 10.39
C TYR A 20 3.03 12.67 10.89
N GLU A 21 1.94 12.78 10.13
CA GLU A 21 0.82 13.64 10.52
C GLU A 21 0.04 13.11 11.71
N LYS A 22 -0.01 11.79 11.87
CA LYS A 22 -0.77 11.14 12.95
C LYS A 22 0.09 10.42 13.98
N ALA A 23 1.33 10.10 13.65
CA ALA A 23 2.18 9.30 14.51
C ALA A 23 3.58 9.90 14.59
N ASP A 24 4.18 9.88 15.78
CA ASP A 24 5.54 10.33 15.95
C ASP A 24 6.55 9.31 15.37
N ALA A 25 7.83 9.68 15.37
CA ALA A 25 8.87 8.84 14.77
C ALA A 25 8.99 7.47 15.44
N GLU A 26 8.85 7.42 16.75
CA GLU A 26 8.91 6.16 17.50
C GLU A 26 7.75 5.24 17.13
N THR A 27 6.55 5.79 17.09
CA THR A 27 5.35 5.04 16.70
C THR A 27 5.46 4.55 15.27
N ARG A 28 5.89 5.41 14.33
CA ARG A 28 6.08 5.00 12.94
C ARG A 28 7.08 3.86 12.82
N GLY A 29 8.15 3.89 13.63
CA GLY A 29 9.15 2.82 13.64
C GLY A 29 8.60 1.45 13.97
N LYS A 30 7.58 1.38 14.81
CA LYS A 30 6.92 0.11 15.16
C LYS A 30 6.21 -0.53 13.99
N PHE A 31 5.77 0.27 13.03
CA PHE A 31 5.02 -0.19 11.87
C PHE A 31 5.86 -0.24 10.59
N ALA A 32 7.15 0.07 10.68
CA ALA A 32 8.04 0.07 9.53
C ALA A 32 8.21 -1.33 8.94
N PHE A 33 8.42 -1.39 7.65
CA PHE A 33 8.54 -2.64 6.91
C PHE A 33 9.96 -2.75 6.35
N PHE A 34 10.60 -3.87 6.59
CA PHE A 34 11.96 -4.14 6.09
C PHE A 34 11.89 -5.08 4.88
N ASP A 35 12.88 -5.01 4.01
CA ASP A 35 12.90 -5.74 2.73
C ASP A 35 12.64 -7.24 2.88
N GLU A 36 13.23 -7.86 3.89
CA GLU A 36 13.05 -9.30 4.12
C GLU A 36 11.61 -9.68 4.44
N ASN A 37 10.88 -8.79 5.13
CA ASN A 37 9.48 -9.00 5.43
C ASN A 37 8.59 -8.80 4.21
N VAL A 38 9.00 -7.94 3.29
CA VAL A 38 8.21 -7.66 2.08
C VAL A 38 8.06 -8.90 1.22
N LYS A 39 9.14 -9.65 1.03
CA LYS A 39 9.08 -10.89 0.25
C LYS A 39 8.10 -11.88 0.86
N GLU A 40 8.15 -12.03 2.17
CA GLU A 40 7.22 -12.92 2.88
C GLU A 40 5.79 -12.42 2.81
N PHE A 41 5.59 -11.12 2.93
CA PHE A 41 4.28 -10.49 2.80
C PHE A 41 3.66 -10.77 1.43
N VAL A 42 4.41 -10.49 0.37
CA VAL A 42 3.95 -10.73 -1.01
C VAL A 42 3.62 -12.20 -1.22
N ARG A 43 4.46 -13.11 -0.70
CA ARG A 43 4.24 -14.54 -0.78
C ARG A 43 2.92 -14.95 -0.11
N ARG A 44 2.67 -14.47 1.08
CA ARG A 44 1.45 -14.78 1.84
C ARG A 44 0.21 -14.26 1.16
N ILE A 45 0.26 -13.03 0.67
CA ILE A 45 -0.86 -12.43 -0.07
C ILE A 45 -1.20 -13.28 -1.28
N SER A 46 -0.19 -13.68 -2.04
CA SER A 46 -0.35 -14.51 -3.24
C SER A 46 -0.90 -15.89 -2.91
N GLU A 47 -0.30 -16.59 -1.93
CA GLU A 47 -0.73 -17.94 -1.57
C GLU A 47 -2.16 -17.98 -1.03
N LYS A 48 -2.55 -16.98 -0.26
CA LYS A 48 -3.89 -16.89 0.31
C LYS A 48 -4.90 -16.27 -0.63
N GLN A 49 -4.45 -15.88 -1.83
CA GLN A 49 -5.30 -15.27 -2.86
C GLN A 49 -6.08 -14.06 -2.33
N LEU A 50 -5.40 -13.21 -1.59
CA LEU A 50 -6.03 -12.05 -0.95
C LEU A 50 -6.16 -10.85 -1.87
N GLY A 51 -5.53 -10.88 -3.03
CA GLY A 51 -5.54 -9.79 -3.99
C GLY A 51 -4.16 -9.18 -4.18
N ASP A 52 -4.12 -7.99 -4.74
CA ASP A 52 -2.87 -7.29 -5.02
C ASP A 52 -2.56 -6.27 -3.92
N ALA A 53 -1.30 -6.17 -3.55
CA ALA A 53 -0.87 -5.19 -2.58
C ALA A 53 0.58 -4.79 -2.81
N PHE A 54 0.89 -3.55 -2.46
CA PHE A 54 2.28 -3.10 -2.38
C PHE A 54 2.44 -2.15 -1.19
N VAL A 55 3.68 -1.97 -0.78
CA VAL A 55 4.02 -1.19 0.41
C VAL A 55 4.97 -0.06 0.02
N VAL A 56 4.71 1.11 0.57
CA VAL A 56 5.65 2.23 0.56
C VAL A 56 6.11 2.43 1.99
N SER A 57 7.42 2.32 2.23
CA SER A 57 7.97 2.49 3.57
C SER A 57 9.15 3.45 3.53
N THR A 58 8.99 4.59 4.16
CA THR A 58 10.01 5.64 4.25
C THR A 58 10.15 6.06 5.71
N CYS A 59 11.08 6.98 6.01
CA CYS A 59 11.18 7.53 7.37
C CYS A 59 9.94 8.34 7.78
N ASN A 60 9.13 8.79 6.82
CA ASN A 60 7.97 9.64 7.09
C ASN A 60 6.65 8.90 7.08
N ARG A 61 6.58 7.73 6.45
CA ARG A 61 5.33 6.99 6.31
C ARG A 61 5.52 5.53 6.01
N THR A 62 4.55 4.74 6.40
CA THR A 62 4.37 3.36 5.97
C THR A 62 2.97 3.26 5.40
N GLU A 63 2.86 2.82 4.15
CA GLU A 63 1.58 2.76 3.45
C GLU A 63 1.40 1.41 2.78
N ILE A 64 0.21 0.86 2.91
CA ILE A 64 -0.21 -0.36 2.20
C ILE A 64 -1.25 0.05 1.18
N TYR A 65 -0.98 -0.25 -0.09
CA TYR A 65 -1.90 -0.02 -1.19
C TYR A 65 -2.44 -1.36 -1.67
N THR A 66 -3.74 -1.43 -1.91
CA THR A 66 -4.38 -2.65 -2.36
C THR A 66 -5.57 -2.34 -3.25
N THR A 67 -5.91 -3.29 -4.14
CA THR A 67 -7.08 -3.20 -5.00
C THR A 67 -8.21 -4.11 -4.53
N THR A 68 -8.08 -4.74 -3.38
CA THR A 68 -9.10 -5.63 -2.85
C THR A 68 -10.06 -4.92 -1.90
N LEU A 69 -11.34 -5.30 -1.97
CA LEU A 69 -12.36 -4.83 -1.01
C LEU A 69 -12.05 -5.25 0.42
N ASN A 70 -11.52 -6.45 0.59
CA ASN A 70 -11.28 -7.04 1.90
C ASN A 70 -9.87 -6.73 2.40
N TYR A 71 -9.49 -5.44 2.37
CA TYR A 71 -8.15 -5.02 2.75
C TYR A 71 -7.77 -5.40 4.17
N ILE A 72 -8.75 -5.68 5.03
CA ILE A 72 -8.46 -6.04 6.42
C ILE A 72 -7.62 -7.33 6.51
N PHE A 73 -7.86 -8.29 5.61
CA PHE A 73 -7.07 -9.52 5.57
C PHE A 73 -5.63 -9.25 5.16
N ILE A 74 -5.43 -8.28 4.26
CA ILE A 74 -4.10 -7.82 3.85
C ILE A 74 -3.36 -7.20 5.04
N VAL A 75 -4.05 -6.31 5.76
CA VAL A 75 -3.49 -5.65 6.94
C VAL A 75 -3.15 -6.66 8.04
N GLU A 76 -3.99 -7.67 8.24
CA GLU A 76 -3.71 -8.73 9.21
C GLU A 76 -2.40 -9.44 8.91
N GLU A 77 -2.16 -9.80 7.64
CA GLU A 77 -0.92 -10.46 7.25
C GLU A 77 0.30 -9.55 7.49
N TYR A 78 0.15 -8.28 7.19
CA TYR A 78 1.19 -7.29 7.47
C TYR A 78 1.50 -7.22 8.97
N CYS A 79 0.46 -7.09 9.78
CA CYS A 79 0.61 -6.98 11.24
C CYS A 79 1.25 -8.24 11.85
N LYS A 80 0.90 -9.43 11.36
CA LYS A 80 1.52 -10.68 11.80
C LYS A 80 3.02 -10.69 11.54
N LEU A 81 3.43 -10.17 10.39
CA LEU A 81 4.84 -10.15 10.02
C LEU A 81 5.67 -9.19 10.86
N ILE A 82 5.12 -8.05 11.20
CA ILE A 82 5.87 -7.06 11.99
C ILE A 82 5.59 -7.17 13.49
N GLY A 83 4.73 -8.10 13.90
CA GLY A 83 4.50 -8.38 15.32
C GLY A 83 3.68 -7.34 16.06
N VAL A 84 2.71 -6.74 15.38
CA VAL A 84 1.81 -5.75 16.00
C VAL A 84 0.38 -6.24 15.95
N HIS A 85 -0.46 -5.71 16.84
CA HIS A 85 -1.89 -5.99 16.82
C HIS A 85 -2.58 -5.17 15.74
N LEU A 86 -3.55 -5.80 15.07
CA LEU A 86 -4.35 -5.14 14.05
C LEU A 86 -5.01 -3.86 14.58
N LEU A 87 -5.54 -3.90 15.80
CA LEU A 87 -6.19 -2.72 16.38
C LEU A 87 -5.22 -1.55 16.58
N ASP A 88 -3.99 -1.84 16.96
CA ASP A 88 -2.96 -0.81 17.11
C ASP A 88 -2.63 -0.17 15.76
N PHE A 89 -2.47 -1.01 14.73
CA PHE A 89 -2.26 -0.49 13.38
C PHE A 89 -3.41 0.42 12.94
N MET A 90 -4.64 -0.07 13.06
CA MET A 90 -5.82 0.68 12.62
C MET A 90 -6.03 1.96 13.42
N ARG A 91 -5.58 2.00 14.65
CA ARG A 91 -5.66 3.20 15.49
C ARG A 91 -4.87 4.38 14.91
N PHE A 92 -3.70 4.09 14.32
CA PHE A 92 -2.83 5.12 13.77
C PHE A 92 -2.98 5.27 12.26
N ALA A 93 -3.69 4.36 11.61
CA ALA A 93 -3.82 4.39 10.16
C ALA A 93 -4.91 5.35 9.71
N THR A 94 -4.63 6.06 8.63
CA THR A 94 -5.64 6.75 7.85
C THR A 94 -6.01 5.84 6.68
N VAL A 95 -7.29 5.62 6.47
CA VAL A 95 -7.78 4.79 5.36
C VAL A 95 -8.41 5.68 4.33
N LEU A 96 -7.92 5.60 3.09
CA LEU A 96 -8.49 6.30 1.96
C LEU A 96 -8.93 5.26 0.94
N ASN A 97 -10.05 5.53 0.27
CA ASN A 97 -10.64 4.62 -0.70
C ASN A 97 -10.86 5.31 -2.03
N ARG A 98 -10.84 4.54 -3.12
CA ARG A 98 -11.24 4.98 -4.46
C ARG A 98 -10.46 6.22 -4.91
N GLU A 99 -11.14 7.27 -5.29
CA GLU A 99 -10.53 8.49 -5.81
C GLU A 99 -9.60 9.16 -4.80
N ASP A 100 -9.96 9.14 -3.52
CA ASP A 100 -9.10 9.72 -2.48
C ASP A 100 -7.78 8.96 -2.38
N ALA A 101 -7.84 7.64 -2.48
CA ALA A 101 -6.63 6.81 -2.49
C ALA A 101 -5.76 7.08 -3.72
N LEU A 102 -6.39 7.20 -4.89
CA LEU A 102 -5.67 7.52 -6.13
C LEU A 102 -5.03 8.90 -6.07
N ASN A 103 -5.76 9.90 -5.59
CA ASN A 103 -5.23 11.24 -5.45
C ASN A 103 -4.07 11.28 -4.47
N HIS A 104 -4.17 10.53 -3.39
CA HIS A 104 -3.08 10.40 -2.42
C HIS A 104 -1.84 9.80 -3.06
N LEU A 105 -2.00 8.69 -3.80
CA LEU A 105 -0.90 8.06 -4.50
C LEU A 105 -0.26 9.02 -5.49
N PHE A 106 -1.06 9.75 -6.25
CA PHE A 106 -0.55 10.71 -7.24
C PHE A 106 0.27 11.83 -6.58
N ARG A 107 -0.16 12.29 -5.42
CA ARG A 107 0.58 13.31 -4.67
C ARG A 107 1.91 12.81 -4.14
N VAL A 108 1.98 11.54 -3.74
CA VAL A 108 3.18 10.98 -3.12
C VAL A 108 4.12 10.31 -4.12
N ALA A 109 3.65 9.98 -5.32
CA ALA A 109 4.40 9.17 -6.28
C ALA A 109 5.63 9.88 -6.87
N GLY A 110 5.64 11.20 -6.87
CA GLY A 110 6.68 11.96 -7.57
C GLY A 110 8.10 11.72 -7.10
N GLY A 111 8.30 11.29 -5.87
CA GLY A 111 9.65 11.06 -5.32
C GLY A 111 9.84 9.72 -4.66
N LEU A 112 8.86 8.82 -4.75
CA LEU A 112 8.88 7.59 -3.96
C LEU A 112 9.20 6.33 -4.77
N GLU A 113 9.53 6.46 -6.03
CA GLU A 113 9.70 5.34 -6.94
C GLU A 113 10.71 4.30 -6.43
N SER A 114 11.84 4.76 -5.90
CA SER A 114 12.89 3.88 -5.37
C SER A 114 12.53 3.27 -4.01
N GLN A 115 11.45 3.73 -3.39
CA GLN A 115 11.04 3.33 -2.06
C GLN A 115 9.75 2.51 -2.06
N ILE A 116 9.21 2.23 -3.25
CA ILE A 116 8.04 1.38 -3.39
C ILE A 116 8.51 -0.07 -3.42
N ILE A 117 7.94 -0.89 -2.56
CA ILE A 117 8.33 -2.29 -2.39
C ILE A 117 7.08 -3.16 -2.51
N GLY A 118 7.15 -4.23 -3.29
CA GLY A 118 6.04 -5.17 -3.41
C GLY A 118 5.96 -5.82 -4.79
N ASP A 119 4.74 -6.02 -5.27
CA ASP A 119 4.47 -6.63 -6.57
C ASP A 119 4.80 -5.61 -7.67
N PHE A 120 5.87 -5.90 -8.42
CA PHE A 120 6.32 -5.01 -9.49
C PHE A 120 5.31 -4.87 -10.62
N GLU A 121 4.50 -5.89 -10.85
CA GLU A 121 3.48 -5.83 -11.89
C GLU A 121 2.39 -4.82 -11.55
N ILE A 122 1.86 -4.89 -10.34
CA ILE A 122 0.82 -3.93 -9.90
C ILE A 122 1.40 -2.51 -9.79
N ILE A 123 2.64 -2.38 -9.34
CA ILE A 123 3.31 -1.08 -9.28
C ILE A 123 3.43 -0.48 -10.68
N GLY A 124 3.83 -1.30 -11.65
CA GLY A 124 3.93 -0.87 -13.04
C GLY A 124 2.59 -0.44 -13.63
N GLN A 125 1.53 -1.16 -13.31
CA GLN A 125 0.17 -0.82 -13.77
C GLN A 125 -0.29 0.52 -13.19
N ILE A 126 -0.05 0.75 -11.92
CA ILE A 126 -0.43 2.00 -11.25
C ILE A 126 0.39 3.16 -11.81
N LYS A 127 1.67 2.95 -12.03
CA LYS A 127 2.56 3.93 -12.64
C LYS A 127 2.07 4.34 -14.02
N ASN A 128 1.69 3.38 -14.83
CA ASN A 128 1.15 3.64 -16.16
C ASN A 128 -0.17 4.42 -16.09
N ALA A 129 -1.04 4.06 -15.16
CA ALA A 129 -2.29 4.77 -14.92
C ALA A 129 -2.05 6.21 -14.50
N TYR A 130 -1.07 6.44 -13.62
CA TYR A 130 -0.68 7.78 -13.20
C TYR A 130 -0.16 8.61 -14.37
N ASN A 131 0.70 8.02 -15.19
CA ASN A 131 1.27 8.73 -16.35
C ASN A 131 0.19 9.12 -17.36
N ARG A 132 -0.80 8.25 -17.59
CA ARG A 132 -1.94 8.58 -18.45
C ARG A 132 -2.78 9.71 -17.87
N PHE A 133 -3.02 9.65 -16.58
CA PHE A 133 -3.77 10.70 -15.88
C PHE A 133 -3.09 12.07 -16.04
N LYS A 134 -1.78 12.12 -15.92
CA LYS A 134 -1.00 13.36 -16.07
C LYS A 134 -1.09 13.95 -17.48
N ARG A 135 -1.26 13.12 -18.50
CA ARG A 135 -1.33 13.57 -19.90
C ARG A 135 -2.67 14.22 -20.26
N GLU A 136 -3.69 13.83 -19.52
CA GLU A 136 -5.03 14.37 -19.70
C GLU A 136 -5.23 15.63 -18.85
#